data_b57bc195e265d445abaf0c0166d3f73b
#
_entry.id   b57bc195e265d445abaf0c0166d3f73b
#
_cell.length_a   1.000
_cell.length_b   1.000
_cell.length_c   1.000
_cell.angle_alpha   90.00
_cell.angle_beta   90.00
_cell.angle_gamma   90.00
#
_symmetry.space_group_name_H-M   'P 1'
#
loop_
_entity.id
_entity.type
_entity.pdbx_description
1 polymer ?
#
loop_
_entity_poly.entity_id
_entity_poly.type
_entity_poly.pdbx_seq_one_letter_code
_entity_poly.pdbx_strand_id
1 'polypeptide(L)'
;MELKRVVVTGIGAVTPVGNTAEETWANLLAGKSGAAPITHFDTTNFKTQFACEVKGLNVNDYIDRKEARKMDRYTQLAIIAAKQAIEDSQVDLDAIDKQRVGVVYGVGIGGIKTFEDEVGYYAQHQEAGPKFNPFFIPKMIADIASGQISILYGFNGPNYTTTSACASSSNALADAFNLVRLGKADMILGGGAEAAICACGVGGFNAMHALSTRNDDPEHASRPFSASRDGFIMGEGAGCLILEELEHAKARGAKIYAEMVGEGMSADAYHITASHPEGLGAKLVMQRALEDAGLKPEDIDYINVHGTSTHVGDISEAKAIKDVFGDAAFKLNISSTKSMTGHLLGAAGAVEAMVAVLSVKNDIIPPTINHEEGDNDEEIDYNLNFTFNKAQKREVRAAISNTFGFGGHNACVAFKKYAE
;
A
#
# COMPACT_ATOMS: atom_id res chain seq x y z
N MET A 1 -26.40 -12.63 12.77
CA MET A 1 -25.61 -11.53 13.40
C MET A 1 -25.69 -10.37 12.43
N GLU A 2 -26.10 -9.21 12.88
CA GLU A 2 -26.11 -8.00 12.05
C GLU A 2 -24.67 -7.50 11.92
N LEU A 3 -24.24 -7.24 10.68
CA LEU A 3 -22.91 -6.70 10.41
C LEU A 3 -22.88 -5.22 10.76
N LYS A 4 -21.81 -4.78 11.43
CA LYS A 4 -21.63 -3.39 11.82
C LYS A 4 -21.04 -2.58 10.65
N ARG A 5 -21.40 -1.31 10.57
CA ARG A 5 -20.78 -0.38 9.62
C ARG A 5 -19.39 0.02 10.11
N VAL A 6 -18.47 0.13 9.18
CA VAL A 6 -17.05 0.43 9.45
C VAL A 6 -16.64 1.70 8.73
N VAL A 7 -16.08 2.63 9.49
CA VAL A 7 -15.67 3.94 8.98
C VAL A 7 -14.17 4.18 9.17
N VAL A 8 -13.60 5.01 8.33
CA VAL A 8 -12.20 5.47 8.44
C VAL A 8 -12.20 6.77 9.24
N THR A 9 -11.57 6.77 10.41
CA THR A 9 -11.56 7.91 11.34
C THR A 9 -10.18 8.54 11.50
N GLY A 10 -9.11 7.88 11.07
CA GLY A 10 -7.75 8.40 11.09
C GLY A 10 -6.89 7.85 9.97
N ILE A 11 -5.97 8.65 9.49
CA ILE A 11 -5.02 8.29 8.42
C ILE A 11 -3.61 8.76 8.76
N GLY A 12 -2.62 7.95 8.39
CA GLY A 12 -1.21 8.29 8.48
C GLY A 12 -0.43 7.65 7.36
N ALA A 13 0.59 8.32 6.87
CA ALA A 13 1.45 7.78 5.82
C ALA A 13 2.86 8.38 5.87
N VAL A 14 3.81 7.55 5.48
CA VAL A 14 5.19 7.95 5.18
C VAL A 14 5.54 7.35 3.84
N THR A 15 5.82 8.18 2.85
CA THR A 15 6.03 7.77 1.45
C THR A 15 7.20 8.52 0.82
N PRO A 16 7.67 8.07 -0.35
CA PRO A 16 8.72 8.78 -1.09
C PRO A 16 8.36 10.21 -1.53
N VAL A 17 7.07 10.55 -1.51
CA VAL A 17 6.56 11.85 -1.92
C VAL A 17 6.00 12.68 -0.77
N GLY A 18 6.10 12.20 0.47
CA GLY A 18 5.67 12.95 1.66
C GLY A 18 5.85 12.17 2.95
N ASN A 19 6.22 12.86 4.02
CA ASN A 19 6.42 12.28 5.35
C ASN A 19 5.15 12.31 6.22
N THR A 20 4.06 12.85 5.69
CA THR A 20 2.72 12.81 6.29
C THR A 20 1.68 12.45 5.22
N ALA A 21 0.49 12.02 5.65
CA ALA A 21 -0.62 11.75 4.74
C ALA A 21 -1.02 13.00 3.94
N GLU A 22 -1.03 14.17 4.57
CA GLU A 22 -1.36 15.46 3.94
C GLU A 22 -0.33 15.83 2.86
N GLU A 23 0.96 15.78 3.20
CA GLU A 23 2.04 16.06 2.24
C GLU A 23 2.03 15.06 1.07
N THR A 24 1.88 13.77 1.38
CA THR A 24 1.74 12.72 0.36
C THR A 24 0.59 13.03 -0.60
N TRP A 25 -0.59 13.35 -0.06
CA TRP A 25 -1.76 13.66 -0.87
C TRP A 25 -1.56 14.88 -1.77
N ALA A 26 -1.04 15.98 -1.22
CA ALA A 26 -0.75 17.20 -1.98
C ALA A 26 0.23 16.94 -3.13
N ASN A 27 1.28 16.17 -2.88
CA ASN A 27 2.30 15.85 -3.87
C ASN A 27 1.80 14.85 -4.94
N LEU A 28 0.92 13.91 -4.56
CA LEU A 28 0.26 13.03 -5.54
C LEU A 28 -0.65 13.82 -6.48
N LEU A 29 -1.45 14.76 -5.97
CA LEU A 29 -2.28 15.63 -6.82
C LEU A 29 -1.44 16.53 -7.73
N ALA A 30 -0.26 16.93 -7.30
CA ALA A 30 0.67 17.73 -8.08
C ALA A 30 1.46 16.90 -9.11
N GLY A 31 1.32 15.56 -9.13
CA GLY A 31 2.03 14.68 -10.06
C GLY A 31 3.54 14.60 -9.79
N LYS A 32 3.98 14.68 -8.52
CA LYS A 32 5.40 14.64 -8.18
C LYS A 32 5.93 13.20 -8.14
N SER A 33 7.03 12.94 -8.85
CA SER A 33 7.75 11.66 -8.75
C SER A 33 8.61 11.59 -7.49
N GLY A 34 8.59 10.44 -6.82
CA GLY A 34 9.48 10.13 -5.70
C GLY A 34 10.78 9.46 -6.12
N ALA A 35 10.92 9.10 -7.40
CA ALA A 35 12.09 8.39 -7.92
C ALA A 35 13.35 9.24 -7.91
N ALA A 36 14.46 8.64 -7.48
CA ALA A 36 15.77 9.27 -7.45
C ALA A 36 16.88 8.18 -7.40
N PRO A 37 18.13 8.51 -7.67
CA PRO A 37 19.24 7.59 -7.44
C PRO A 37 19.23 7.04 -6.00
N ILE A 38 19.51 5.74 -5.85
CA ILE A 38 19.57 5.07 -4.54
C ILE A 38 20.72 5.67 -3.72
N THR A 39 20.41 5.98 -2.44
CA THR A 39 21.40 6.51 -1.49
C THR A 39 21.75 5.53 -0.37
N HIS A 40 20.99 4.47 -0.18
CA HIS A 40 21.11 3.52 0.93
C HIS A 40 22.35 2.59 0.80
N PHE A 41 22.85 2.35 -0.43
CA PHE A 41 24.01 1.52 -0.71
C PHE A 41 24.64 1.85 -2.05
N ASP A 42 25.84 1.35 -2.33
CA ASP A 42 26.53 1.53 -3.61
C ASP A 42 25.89 0.67 -4.72
N THR A 43 25.36 1.34 -5.75
CA THR A 43 24.66 0.72 -6.87
C THR A 43 25.49 0.55 -8.13
N THR A 44 26.79 0.85 -8.10
CA THR A 44 27.67 0.91 -9.29
C THR A 44 27.56 -0.33 -10.18
N ASN A 45 27.39 -1.52 -9.59
CA ASN A 45 27.29 -2.79 -10.33
C ASN A 45 25.85 -3.31 -10.47
N PHE A 46 24.84 -2.52 -10.15
CA PHE A 46 23.43 -2.92 -10.24
C PHE A 46 22.83 -2.50 -11.59
N LYS A 47 21.92 -3.34 -12.13
CA LYS A 47 21.17 -3.01 -13.34
C LYS A 47 20.24 -1.82 -13.12
N THR A 48 19.58 -1.76 -11.95
CA THR A 48 18.74 -0.64 -11.51
C THR A 48 19.48 0.13 -10.41
N GLN A 49 19.65 1.43 -10.59
CA GLN A 49 20.42 2.30 -9.70
C GLN A 49 19.56 3.38 -9.03
N PHE A 50 18.27 3.31 -9.15
CA PHE A 50 17.30 4.26 -8.62
C PHE A 50 16.14 3.55 -7.92
N ALA A 51 15.49 4.28 -7.02
CA ALA A 51 14.35 3.81 -6.25
C ALA A 51 13.53 5.01 -5.73
N CYS A 52 12.40 4.72 -5.12
CA CYS A 52 11.58 5.69 -4.39
C CYS A 52 11.86 5.54 -2.89
N GLU A 53 12.93 6.18 -2.40
CA GLU A 53 13.27 6.24 -0.97
C GLU A 53 12.44 7.30 -0.24
N VAL A 54 12.13 7.07 1.04
CA VAL A 54 11.59 8.10 1.95
C VAL A 54 12.69 9.11 2.24
N LYS A 55 12.43 10.39 1.96
CA LYS A 55 13.39 11.49 2.01
C LYS A 55 13.13 12.43 3.18
N GLY A 56 14.20 12.93 3.80
CA GLY A 56 14.11 13.99 4.82
C GLY A 56 13.45 13.60 6.14
N LEU A 57 13.16 12.31 6.36
CA LEU A 57 12.56 11.81 7.59
C LEU A 57 13.62 11.61 8.67
N ASN A 58 13.46 12.30 9.81
CA ASN A 58 14.23 12.01 11.00
C ASN A 58 13.42 11.12 11.93
N VAL A 59 13.74 9.84 11.98
CA VAL A 59 13.06 8.84 12.81
C VAL A 59 13.06 9.21 14.30
N ASN A 60 14.11 9.91 14.78
CA ASN A 60 14.24 10.26 16.19
C ASN A 60 13.25 11.35 16.64
N ASP A 61 12.57 12.02 15.73
CA ASP A 61 11.49 12.95 16.06
C ASP A 61 10.21 12.21 16.51
N TYR A 62 10.13 10.92 16.17
CA TYR A 62 8.97 10.07 16.45
C TYR A 62 9.26 8.92 17.42
N ILE A 63 10.46 8.37 17.40
CA ILE A 63 10.86 7.17 18.17
C ILE A 63 12.14 7.46 18.93
N ASP A 64 12.18 7.13 20.22
CA ASP A 64 13.42 7.25 21.01
C ASP A 64 14.58 6.54 20.29
N ARG A 65 15.75 7.18 20.30
CA ARG A 65 16.93 6.68 19.58
C ARG A 65 17.38 5.27 20.02
N LYS A 66 17.21 4.92 21.29
CA LYS A 66 17.59 3.58 21.80
C LYS A 66 16.58 2.54 21.31
N GLU A 67 15.30 2.89 21.29
CA GLU A 67 14.24 2.01 20.78
C GLU A 67 14.36 1.85 19.26
N ALA A 68 14.58 2.92 18.50
CA ALA A 68 14.74 2.86 17.05
C ALA A 68 15.86 1.89 16.61
N ARG A 69 16.96 1.78 17.38
CA ARG A 69 18.06 0.84 17.08
C ARG A 69 17.68 -0.64 17.23
N LYS A 70 16.61 -0.94 17.96
CA LYS A 70 16.09 -2.30 18.15
C LYS A 70 15.14 -2.74 17.04
N MET A 71 14.86 -1.86 16.07
CA MET A 71 13.88 -2.05 15.01
C MET A 71 14.55 -1.97 13.64
N ASP A 72 14.03 -2.76 12.69
CA ASP A 72 14.32 -2.55 11.27
C ASP A 72 13.55 -1.32 10.75
N ARG A 73 13.97 -0.78 9.61
CA ARG A 73 13.40 0.44 9.04
C ARG A 73 11.90 0.31 8.74
N TYR A 74 11.44 -0.84 8.23
CA TYR A 74 10.00 -1.02 7.97
C TYR A 74 9.16 -0.87 9.24
N THR A 75 9.63 -1.38 10.38
CA THR A 75 8.97 -1.22 11.68
C THR A 75 8.95 0.24 12.13
N GLN A 76 10.04 0.98 11.92
CA GLN A 76 10.11 2.41 12.23
C GLN A 76 9.07 3.20 11.41
N LEU A 77 8.98 2.94 10.10
CA LEU A 77 8.00 3.58 9.23
C LEU A 77 6.56 3.23 9.64
N ALA A 78 6.30 1.97 9.99
CA ALA A 78 4.99 1.52 10.50
C ALA A 78 4.54 2.30 11.74
N ILE A 79 5.44 2.44 12.73
CA ILE A 79 5.16 3.18 13.98
C ILE A 79 4.87 4.65 13.67
N ILE A 80 5.61 5.28 12.77
CA ILE A 80 5.41 6.69 12.40
C ILE A 80 4.04 6.88 11.74
N ALA A 81 3.69 6.04 10.77
CA ALA A 81 2.37 6.09 10.14
C ALA A 81 1.22 5.82 11.14
N ALA A 82 1.40 4.86 12.06
CA ALA A 82 0.41 4.58 13.11
C ALA A 82 0.24 5.77 14.08
N LYS A 83 1.33 6.42 14.49
CA LYS A 83 1.27 7.64 15.32
C LYS A 83 0.47 8.75 14.64
N GLN A 84 0.77 9.01 13.37
CA GLN A 84 0.03 10.01 12.59
C GLN A 84 -1.46 9.67 12.51
N ALA A 85 -1.82 8.41 12.25
CA ALA A 85 -3.21 7.99 12.17
C ALA A 85 -3.96 8.17 13.51
N ILE A 86 -3.31 7.87 14.65
CA ILE A 86 -3.88 8.09 15.98
C ILE A 86 -4.06 9.59 16.25
N GLU A 87 -3.05 10.41 15.98
CA GLU A 87 -3.12 11.87 16.14
C GLU A 87 -4.23 12.47 15.26
N ASP A 88 -4.30 12.05 14.00
CA ASP A 88 -5.32 12.49 13.05
C ASP A 88 -6.74 12.08 13.47
N SER A 89 -6.92 10.92 14.08
CA SER A 89 -8.22 10.43 14.57
C SER A 89 -8.75 11.18 15.80
N GLN A 90 -7.88 11.92 16.49
CA GLN A 90 -8.18 12.63 17.75
C GLN A 90 -8.81 11.71 18.81
N VAL A 91 -8.49 10.43 18.78
CA VAL A 91 -8.99 9.48 19.78
C VAL A 91 -8.36 9.74 21.15
N ASP A 92 -9.20 9.83 22.19
CA ASP A 92 -8.74 9.87 23.57
C ASP A 92 -8.39 8.44 24.02
N LEU A 93 -7.07 8.14 24.09
CA LEU A 93 -6.54 6.83 24.43
C LEU A 93 -6.84 6.39 25.87
N ASP A 94 -7.22 7.31 26.75
CA ASP A 94 -7.60 7.01 28.14
C ASP A 94 -9.10 6.74 28.28
N ALA A 95 -9.90 7.16 27.29
CA ALA A 95 -11.35 6.99 27.28
C ALA A 95 -11.82 5.71 26.54
N ILE A 96 -10.97 5.06 25.76
CA ILE A 96 -11.33 3.86 24.98
C ILE A 96 -10.98 2.55 25.71
N ASP A 97 -11.74 1.48 25.43
CA ASP A 97 -11.38 0.14 25.89
C ASP A 97 -10.25 -0.45 25.02
N LYS A 98 -9.03 -0.43 25.53
CA LYS A 98 -7.83 -0.93 24.82
C LYS A 98 -7.89 -2.43 24.52
N GLN A 99 -8.74 -3.22 25.20
CA GLN A 99 -8.98 -4.63 24.86
C GLN A 99 -9.80 -4.79 23.58
N ARG A 100 -10.47 -3.71 23.15
CA ARG A 100 -11.28 -3.63 21.94
C ARG A 100 -10.58 -2.94 20.77
N VAL A 101 -9.30 -2.53 20.96
CA VAL A 101 -8.46 -1.92 19.91
C VAL A 101 -7.41 -2.92 19.45
N GLY A 102 -7.38 -3.19 18.16
CA GLY A 102 -6.44 -4.12 17.53
C GLY A 102 -5.47 -3.44 16.56
N VAL A 103 -4.47 -4.21 16.12
CA VAL A 103 -3.48 -3.80 15.11
C VAL A 103 -3.29 -4.93 14.10
N VAL A 104 -3.60 -4.68 12.83
CA VAL A 104 -3.41 -5.64 11.73
C VAL A 104 -2.61 -4.96 10.62
N TYR A 105 -1.39 -5.41 10.40
CA TYR A 105 -0.48 -4.80 9.41
C TYR A 105 -0.10 -5.80 8.32
N GLY A 106 0.08 -5.29 7.10
CA GLY A 106 0.63 -6.05 5.98
C GLY A 106 2.13 -5.77 5.82
N VAL A 107 2.92 -6.81 5.77
CA VAL A 107 4.36 -6.73 5.53
C VAL A 107 4.74 -7.84 4.55
N GLY A 108 5.33 -7.48 3.42
CA GLY A 108 5.63 -8.44 2.35
C GLY A 108 6.91 -9.23 2.59
N ILE A 109 8.00 -8.54 2.91
CA ILE A 109 9.33 -9.11 3.10
C ILE A 109 9.81 -8.95 4.54
N GLY A 110 9.56 -7.80 5.16
CA GLY A 110 10.02 -7.51 6.52
C GLY A 110 11.47 -7.06 6.56
N GLY A 111 12.22 -7.48 7.59
CA GLY A 111 13.56 -6.99 7.92
C GLY A 111 14.68 -7.51 7.04
N ILE A 112 14.54 -7.49 5.73
CA ILE A 112 15.54 -7.97 4.77
C ILE A 112 16.88 -7.23 4.90
N LYS A 113 16.85 -5.92 5.20
CA LYS A 113 18.08 -5.15 5.42
C LYS A 113 18.83 -5.64 6.66
N THR A 114 18.12 -5.89 7.74
CA THR A 114 18.69 -6.49 8.95
C THR A 114 19.29 -7.87 8.65
N PHE A 115 18.58 -8.69 7.88
CA PHE A 115 19.08 -10.00 7.45
C PHE A 115 20.38 -9.87 6.64
N GLU A 116 20.40 -8.99 5.64
CA GLU A 116 21.58 -8.70 4.80
C GLU A 116 22.79 -8.33 5.66
N ASP A 117 22.61 -7.39 6.61
CA ASP A 117 23.71 -6.91 7.46
C ASP A 117 24.26 -7.98 8.39
N GLU A 118 23.39 -8.67 9.10
CA GLU A 118 23.79 -9.66 10.12
C GLU A 118 24.42 -10.90 9.47
N VAL A 119 23.83 -11.43 8.40
CA VAL A 119 24.35 -12.59 7.68
C VAL A 119 25.61 -12.23 6.90
N GLY A 120 25.64 -11.06 6.27
CA GLY A 120 26.82 -10.54 5.59
C GLY A 120 27.99 -10.36 6.51
N TYR A 121 27.76 -9.78 7.71
CA TYR A 121 28.81 -9.67 8.75
C TYR A 121 29.33 -11.03 9.18
N TYR A 122 28.44 -11.98 9.50
CA TYR A 122 28.83 -13.33 9.90
C TYR A 122 29.63 -14.05 8.80
N ALA A 123 29.22 -13.93 7.54
CA ALA A 123 29.91 -14.56 6.41
C ALA A 123 31.37 -14.09 6.24
N GLN A 124 31.64 -12.82 6.61
CA GLN A 124 32.98 -12.22 6.55
C GLN A 124 33.84 -12.48 7.80
N HIS A 125 33.25 -12.93 8.92
CA HIS A 125 33.91 -13.06 10.22
C HIS A 125 33.62 -14.42 10.89
N GLN A 126 33.53 -15.51 10.10
CA GLN A 126 33.19 -16.85 10.60
C GLN A 126 34.14 -17.36 11.69
N GLU A 127 35.40 -16.96 11.63
CA GLU A 127 36.44 -17.31 12.63
C GLU A 127 36.14 -16.75 14.03
N ALA A 128 35.34 -15.69 14.12
CA ALA A 128 34.94 -15.10 15.40
C ALA A 128 33.74 -15.82 16.06
N GLY A 129 33.20 -16.85 15.40
CA GLY A 129 31.97 -17.53 15.78
C GLY A 129 30.69 -16.73 15.53
N PRO A 130 29.52 -17.30 15.80
CA PRO A 130 28.22 -16.66 15.50
C PRO A 130 27.91 -15.52 16.50
N LYS A 131 28.29 -14.32 16.15
CA LYS A 131 28.01 -13.10 16.93
C LYS A 131 26.94 -12.28 16.23
N PHE A 132 25.67 -12.66 16.41
CA PHE A 132 24.52 -11.91 15.90
C PHE A 132 24.04 -10.87 16.93
N ASN A 133 23.41 -9.81 16.44
CA ASN A 133 22.72 -8.84 17.27
C ASN A 133 21.60 -9.53 18.07
N PRO A 134 21.43 -9.30 19.38
CA PRO A 134 20.34 -9.87 20.17
C PRO A 134 18.94 -9.58 19.62
N PHE A 135 18.80 -8.50 18.88
CA PHE A 135 17.55 -8.11 18.22
C PHE A 135 17.45 -8.59 16.77
N PHE A 136 18.38 -9.42 16.27
CA PHE A 136 18.37 -9.88 14.88
C PHE A 136 17.01 -10.48 14.48
N ILE A 137 16.56 -11.50 15.20
CA ILE A 137 15.29 -12.16 14.90
C ILE A 137 14.09 -11.20 15.07
N PRO A 138 13.92 -10.49 16.20
CA PRO A 138 12.83 -9.51 16.32
C PRO A 138 12.83 -8.42 15.26
N LYS A 139 13.98 -7.98 14.77
CA LYS A 139 14.05 -6.98 13.67
C LYS A 139 13.67 -7.56 12.31
N MET A 140 13.93 -8.86 12.10
CA MET A 140 13.74 -9.51 10.82
C MET A 140 12.29 -9.94 10.56
N ILE A 141 11.61 -10.50 11.58
CA ILE A 141 10.28 -11.08 11.41
C ILE A 141 9.20 -10.03 11.15
N ALA A 142 8.31 -10.34 10.20
CA ALA A 142 7.35 -9.39 9.65
C ALA A 142 6.28 -8.89 10.64
N ASP A 143 5.95 -9.67 11.68
CA ASP A 143 4.88 -9.39 12.64
C ASP A 143 5.25 -8.33 13.70
N ILE A 144 6.52 -7.99 13.81
CA ILE A 144 7.00 -7.05 14.83
C ILE A 144 6.42 -5.65 14.68
N ALA A 145 6.08 -5.22 13.47
CA ALA A 145 5.46 -3.90 13.27
C ALA A 145 4.14 -3.79 14.05
N SER A 146 3.22 -4.76 13.89
CA SER A 146 1.96 -4.81 14.64
C SER A 146 2.19 -4.98 16.15
N GLY A 147 3.14 -5.84 16.54
CA GLY A 147 3.53 -6.04 17.95
C GLY A 147 4.04 -4.75 18.60
N GLN A 148 4.94 -4.02 17.96
CA GLN A 148 5.52 -2.78 18.49
C GLN A 148 4.48 -1.67 18.65
N ILE A 149 3.55 -1.52 17.67
CA ILE A 149 2.45 -0.56 17.77
C ILE A 149 1.54 -0.91 18.94
N SER A 150 1.19 -2.19 19.11
CA SER A 150 0.37 -2.67 20.22
C SER A 150 1.02 -2.40 21.56
N ILE A 151 2.32 -2.68 21.73
CA ILE A 151 3.11 -2.41 22.94
C ILE A 151 3.13 -0.90 23.24
N LEU A 152 3.34 -0.07 22.23
CA LEU A 152 3.45 1.38 22.38
C LEU A 152 2.19 2.02 22.98
N TYR A 153 1.02 1.51 22.61
CA TYR A 153 -0.28 2.09 23.02
C TYR A 153 -1.02 1.25 24.07
N GLY A 154 -0.54 0.06 24.36
CA GLY A 154 -1.20 -0.87 25.29
C GLY A 154 -2.49 -1.47 24.71
N PHE A 155 -2.55 -1.65 23.36
CA PHE A 155 -3.70 -2.26 22.71
C PHE A 155 -3.68 -3.79 22.87
N ASN A 156 -4.74 -4.37 23.39
CA ASN A 156 -4.87 -5.79 23.72
C ASN A 156 -5.89 -6.53 22.86
N GLY A 157 -6.45 -5.87 21.83
CA GLY A 157 -7.32 -6.52 20.85
C GLY A 157 -6.55 -7.41 19.86
N PRO A 158 -7.17 -7.81 18.75
CA PRO A 158 -6.50 -8.64 17.73
C PRO A 158 -5.19 -8.01 17.24
N ASN A 159 -4.10 -8.81 17.21
CA ASN A 159 -2.79 -8.32 16.81
C ASN A 159 -2.07 -9.38 15.99
N TYR A 160 -1.83 -9.10 14.72
CA TYR A 160 -1.09 -9.97 13.81
C TYR A 160 -0.72 -9.26 12.51
N THR A 161 0.06 -9.96 11.67
CA THR A 161 0.50 -9.46 10.37
C THR A 161 0.05 -10.42 9.27
N THR A 162 -0.42 -9.85 8.16
CA THR A 162 -0.67 -10.57 6.91
C THR A 162 0.54 -10.48 6.00
N THR A 163 0.88 -11.60 5.36
CA THR A 163 1.97 -11.67 4.37
C THR A 163 1.44 -12.34 3.10
N SER A 164 1.24 -11.54 2.06
CA SER A 164 0.78 -11.94 0.72
C SER A 164 1.46 -11.10 -0.36
N ALA A 165 2.78 -10.94 -0.22
CA ALA A 165 3.61 -10.11 -1.11
C ALA A 165 3.02 -8.69 -1.27
N CYS A 166 2.82 -8.23 -2.51
CA CYS A 166 2.31 -6.87 -2.77
C CYS A 166 0.87 -6.64 -2.29
N ALA A 167 0.09 -7.70 -2.03
CA ALA A 167 -1.28 -7.61 -1.52
C ALA A 167 -1.36 -7.56 0.02
N SER A 168 -0.22 -7.63 0.73
CA SER A 168 -0.19 -7.78 2.19
C SER A 168 -1.03 -6.74 2.93
N SER A 169 -0.86 -5.45 2.66
CA SER A 169 -1.60 -4.42 3.39
C SER A 169 -3.08 -4.31 2.98
N SER A 170 -3.44 -4.64 1.75
CA SER A 170 -4.86 -4.75 1.39
C SER A 170 -5.54 -5.91 2.09
N ASN A 171 -4.87 -7.07 2.24
CA ASN A 171 -5.37 -8.16 3.08
C ASN A 171 -5.46 -7.76 4.55
N ALA A 172 -4.48 -7.00 5.07
CA ALA A 172 -4.55 -6.47 6.44
C ALA A 172 -5.78 -5.57 6.66
N LEU A 173 -6.09 -4.70 5.69
CA LEU A 173 -7.27 -3.85 5.74
C LEU A 173 -8.57 -4.66 5.61
N ALA A 174 -8.62 -5.68 4.74
CA ALA A 174 -9.74 -6.60 4.62
C ALA A 174 -10.02 -7.36 5.93
N ASP A 175 -8.97 -7.88 6.56
CA ASP A 175 -9.08 -8.55 7.86
C ASP A 175 -9.50 -7.58 8.97
N ALA A 176 -8.91 -6.38 9.02
CA ALA A 176 -9.29 -5.33 9.97
C ALA A 176 -10.77 -4.94 9.82
N PHE A 177 -11.23 -4.76 8.59
CA PHE A 177 -12.64 -4.51 8.26
C PHE A 177 -13.54 -5.63 8.78
N ASN A 178 -13.19 -6.89 8.49
CA ASN A 178 -13.94 -8.05 8.95
C ASN A 178 -13.99 -8.17 10.48
N LEU A 179 -12.91 -7.89 11.18
CA LEU A 179 -12.88 -7.92 12.64
C LEU A 179 -13.79 -6.86 13.26
N VAL A 180 -13.82 -5.64 12.69
CA VAL A 180 -14.70 -4.57 13.18
C VAL A 180 -16.15 -4.87 12.82
N ARG A 181 -16.47 -5.20 11.56
CA ARG A 181 -17.87 -5.45 11.14
C ARG A 181 -18.51 -6.64 11.82
N LEU A 182 -17.72 -7.62 12.26
CA LEU A 182 -18.17 -8.77 13.04
C LEU A 182 -18.20 -8.50 14.56
N GLY A 183 -17.90 -7.27 15.01
CA GLY A 183 -17.91 -6.88 16.42
C GLY A 183 -16.82 -7.54 17.26
N LYS A 184 -15.71 -7.99 16.66
CA LYS A 184 -14.55 -8.55 17.37
C LYS A 184 -13.62 -7.47 17.93
N ALA A 185 -13.67 -6.26 17.36
CA ALA A 185 -13.00 -5.07 17.84
C ALA A 185 -13.92 -3.86 17.59
N ASP A 186 -13.69 -2.78 18.31
CA ASP A 186 -14.38 -1.50 18.06
C ASP A 186 -13.54 -0.60 17.17
N MET A 187 -12.22 -0.78 17.22
CA MET A 187 -11.25 -0.04 16.41
C MET A 187 -10.07 -0.93 16.04
N ILE A 188 -9.58 -0.82 14.81
CA ILE A 188 -8.33 -1.47 14.37
C ILE A 188 -7.47 -0.48 13.60
N LEU A 189 -6.19 -0.43 13.96
CA LEU A 189 -5.16 0.17 13.13
C LEU A 189 -4.81 -0.84 12.03
N GLY A 190 -5.38 -0.64 10.86
CA GLY A 190 -5.09 -1.44 9.65
C GLY A 190 -4.07 -0.72 8.78
N GLY A 191 -3.04 -1.40 8.37
CA GLY A 191 -2.02 -0.73 7.57
C GLY A 191 -1.00 -1.67 6.94
N GLY A 192 0.13 -1.10 6.56
CA GLY A 192 1.27 -1.88 6.08
C GLY A 192 2.53 -1.05 5.97
N ALA A 193 3.66 -1.74 5.98
CA ALA A 193 4.98 -1.12 5.90
C ALA A 193 5.96 -2.01 5.15
N GLU A 194 6.88 -1.39 4.41
CA GLU A 194 7.99 -2.09 3.75
C GLU A 194 9.20 -1.18 3.59
N ALA A 195 10.40 -1.74 3.72
CA ALA A 195 11.67 -1.02 3.51
C ALA A 195 12.74 -1.97 2.94
N ALA A 196 12.51 -2.44 1.71
CA ALA A 196 13.34 -3.45 1.07
C ALA A 196 14.40 -2.86 0.10
N ILE A 197 14.63 -1.52 0.12
CA ILE A 197 15.64 -0.88 -0.72
C ILE A 197 17.03 -1.13 -0.10
N CYS A 198 17.58 -2.31 -0.37
CA CYS A 198 18.92 -2.75 0.02
C CYS A 198 19.51 -3.61 -1.09
N ALA A 199 20.79 -4.00 -0.97
CA ALA A 199 21.46 -4.74 -2.03
C ALA A 199 20.78 -6.08 -2.34
N CYS A 200 20.36 -6.84 -1.31
CA CYS A 200 19.62 -8.10 -1.50
C CYS A 200 18.24 -7.86 -2.14
N GLY A 201 17.52 -6.84 -1.71
CA GLY A 201 16.19 -6.53 -2.24
C GLY A 201 16.25 -6.12 -3.71
N VAL A 202 17.03 -5.09 -4.03
CA VAL A 202 17.19 -4.60 -5.42
C VAL A 202 17.83 -5.68 -6.31
N GLY A 203 18.88 -6.37 -5.81
CA GLY A 203 19.54 -7.45 -6.55
C GLY A 203 18.59 -8.62 -6.85
N GLY A 204 17.74 -9.01 -5.89
CA GLY A 204 16.75 -10.06 -6.07
C GLY A 204 15.72 -9.74 -7.15
N PHE A 205 15.15 -8.53 -7.13
CA PHE A 205 14.20 -8.09 -8.16
C PHE A 205 14.87 -7.83 -9.52
N ASN A 206 16.15 -7.38 -9.56
CA ASN A 206 16.92 -7.31 -10.79
C ASN A 206 17.15 -8.71 -11.42
N ALA A 207 17.38 -9.73 -10.60
CA ALA A 207 17.57 -11.10 -11.10
C ALA A 207 16.30 -11.65 -11.79
N MET A 208 15.11 -11.18 -11.38
CA MET A 208 13.82 -11.50 -11.99
C MET A 208 13.45 -10.61 -13.18
N HIS A 209 14.29 -9.63 -13.54
CA HIS A 209 13.97 -8.63 -14.56
C HIS A 209 12.65 -7.86 -14.31
N ALA A 210 12.33 -7.63 -13.04
CA ALA A 210 11.07 -7.00 -12.65
C ALA A 210 11.18 -5.46 -12.53
N LEU A 211 12.39 -4.93 -12.31
CA LEU A 211 12.64 -3.50 -12.14
C LEU A 211 12.97 -2.82 -13.47
N SER A 212 12.51 -1.57 -13.60
CA SER A 212 12.95 -0.68 -14.66
C SER A 212 14.48 -0.48 -14.59
N THR A 213 15.09 -0.35 -15.73
CA THR A 213 16.54 -0.09 -15.87
C THR A 213 16.84 1.27 -16.51
N ARG A 214 15.87 2.17 -16.52
CA ARG A 214 15.95 3.54 -17.08
C ARG A 214 16.75 4.47 -16.14
N ASN A 215 18.03 4.15 -15.93
CA ASN A 215 18.92 4.86 -14.98
C ASN A 215 19.24 6.30 -15.39
N ASP A 216 19.11 6.63 -16.66
CA ASP A 216 19.31 7.96 -17.24
C ASP A 216 18.13 8.90 -16.99
N ASP A 217 16.94 8.37 -16.67
CA ASP A 217 15.74 9.16 -16.42
C ASP A 217 14.83 8.52 -15.36
N PRO A 218 15.26 8.47 -14.09
CA PRO A 218 14.52 7.82 -13.02
C PRO A 218 13.11 8.39 -12.78
N GLU A 219 12.94 9.71 -12.90
CA GLU A 219 11.67 10.39 -12.62
C GLU A 219 10.53 9.95 -13.57
N HIS A 220 10.89 9.57 -14.81
CA HIS A 220 9.94 9.11 -15.82
C HIS A 220 9.95 7.60 -16.05
N ALA A 221 10.64 6.82 -15.21
CA ALA A 221 10.79 5.38 -15.41
C ALA A 221 9.51 4.60 -15.09
N SER A 222 8.76 4.96 -14.03
CA SER A 222 7.45 4.35 -13.76
C SER A 222 6.37 5.04 -14.60
N ARG A 223 5.87 4.31 -15.62
CA ARG A 223 4.88 4.79 -16.60
C ARG A 223 3.80 3.76 -16.89
N PRO A 224 2.95 3.45 -15.87
CA PRO A 224 1.90 2.45 -16.03
C PRO A 224 1.03 2.71 -17.26
N PHE A 225 0.69 1.62 -17.95
CA PHE A 225 -0.12 1.62 -19.18
C PHE A 225 0.53 2.24 -20.42
N SER A 226 1.76 2.72 -20.38
CA SER A 226 2.50 3.20 -21.55
C SER A 226 3.20 2.05 -22.27
N ALA A 227 3.30 2.10 -23.61
CA ALA A 227 3.98 1.06 -24.39
C ALA A 227 5.46 0.93 -24.04
N SER A 228 6.12 2.04 -23.72
CA SER A 228 7.55 2.10 -23.41
C SER A 228 7.90 1.73 -21.95
N ARG A 229 6.95 1.22 -21.15
CA ARG A 229 7.23 0.75 -19.78
C ARG A 229 8.13 -0.48 -19.78
N ASP A 230 9.04 -0.56 -18.82
CA ASP A 230 10.09 -1.59 -18.76
C ASP A 230 10.21 -2.28 -17.38
N GLY A 231 9.28 -2.06 -16.47
CA GLY A 231 9.28 -2.62 -15.12
C GLY A 231 8.91 -1.59 -14.06
N PHE A 232 8.79 -2.04 -12.81
CA PHE A 232 8.43 -1.14 -11.71
C PHE A 232 9.66 -0.47 -11.07
N ILE A 233 9.44 0.61 -10.33
CA ILE A 233 10.43 1.21 -9.43
C ILE A 233 10.14 0.72 -8.03
N MET A 234 11.13 0.17 -7.32
CA MET A 234 10.98 -0.20 -5.91
C MET A 234 10.83 1.04 -5.05
N GLY A 235 9.85 1.02 -4.13
CA GLY A 235 9.65 2.06 -3.12
C GLY A 235 9.67 1.49 -1.71
N GLU A 236 9.85 2.38 -0.74
CA GLU A 236 9.69 2.10 0.69
C GLU A 236 8.66 3.03 1.31
N GLY A 237 8.02 2.63 2.41
CA GLY A 237 7.06 3.48 3.09
C GLY A 237 6.13 2.71 4.02
N ALA A 238 5.14 3.41 4.53
CA ALA A 238 4.07 2.87 5.34
C ALA A 238 2.78 3.66 5.18
N GLY A 239 1.65 2.97 5.34
CA GLY A 239 0.32 3.57 5.47
C GLY A 239 -0.43 2.97 6.63
N CYS A 240 -1.28 3.75 7.28
CA CYS A 240 -2.16 3.33 8.37
C CYS A 240 -3.53 3.99 8.23
N LEU A 241 -4.58 3.19 8.30
CA LEU A 241 -5.97 3.62 8.41
C LEU A 241 -6.51 3.15 9.75
N ILE A 242 -7.23 4.00 10.47
CA ILE A 242 -8.03 3.59 11.61
C ILE A 242 -9.41 3.21 11.10
N LEU A 243 -9.71 1.91 11.16
CA LEU A 243 -11.03 1.36 10.89
C LEU A 243 -11.80 1.24 12.20
N GLU A 244 -12.95 1.90 12.28
CA GLU A 244 -13.70 2.04 13.52
C GLU A 244 -15.17 1.72 13.29
N GLU A 245 -15.81 1.09 14.26
CA GLU A 245 -17.24 0.84 14.25
C GLU A 245 -18.00 2.16 14.28
N LEU A 246 -19.01 2.31 13.43
CA LEU A 246 -19.69 3.59 13.21
C LEU A 246 -20.28 4.21 14.47
N GLU A 247 -20.98 3.44 15.29
CA GLU A 247 -21.63 3.98 16.50
C GLU A 247 -20.59 4.31 17.58
N HIS A 248 -19.47 3.57 17.65
CA HIS A 248 -18.32 3.93 18.47
C HIS A 248 -17.70 5.26 18.01
N ALA A 249 -17.50 5.45 16.70
CA ALA A 249 -17.00 6.69 16.13
C ALA A 249 -17.92 7.88 16.39
N LYS A 250 -19.22 7.72 16.22
CA LYS A 250 -20.23 8.76 16.51
C LYS A 250 -20.26 9.13 17.98
N ALA A 251 -20.21 8.15 18.88
CA ALA A 251 -20.28 8.38 20.32
C ALA A 251 -19.14 9.28 20.85
N ARG A 252 -17.95 9.21 20.21
CA ARG A 252 -16.82 10.08 20.54
C ARG A 252 -16.71 11.34 19.65
N GLY A 253 -17.66 11.55 18.72
CA GLY A 253 -17.64 12.70 17.82
C GLY A 253 -16.51 12.67 16.79
N ALA A 254 -16.11 11.50 16.33
CA ALA A 254 -15.00 11.31 15.41
C ALA A 254 -15.25 11.98 14.05
N LYS A 255 -14.18 12.52 13.48
CA LYS A 255 -14.14 12.86 12.06
C LYS A 255 -14.22 11.57 11.24
N ILE A 256 -15.09 11.52 10.23
CA ILE A 256 -15.21 10.39 9.32
C ILE A 256 -14.75 10.81 7.93
N TYR A 257 -13.81 10.06 7.38
CA TYR A 257 -13.31 10.27 6.02
C TYR A 257 -14.18 9.62 4.97
N ALA A 258 -14.44 8.33 5.14
CA ALA A 258 -15.21 7.48 4.26
C ALA A 258 -15.72 6.26 5.04
N GLU A 259 -16.62 5.50 4.45
CA GLU A 259 -17.04 4.18 4.93
C GLU A 259 -16.34 3.11 4.11
N MET A 260 -15.68 2.15 4.76
CA MET A 260 -15.22 0.92 4.11
C MET A 260 -16.43 -0.03 4.04
N VAL A 261 -16.76 -0.47 2.84
CA VAL A 261 -18.04 -1.17 2.61
C VAL A 261 -17.89 -2.57 2.08
N GLY A 262 -16.73 -2.93 1.58
CA GLY A 262 -16.51 -4.28 1.06
C GLY A 262 -15.04 -4.59 0.83
N GLU A 263 -14.78 -5.87 0.69
CA GLU A 263 -13.49 -6.42 0.35
C GLU A 263 -13.63 -7.62 -0.58
N GLY A 264 -12.56 -7.94 -1.30
CA GLY A 264 -12.46 -9.13 -2.12
C GLY A 264 -11.07 -9.72 -2.03
N MET A 265 -11.01 -11.03 -2.02
CA MET A 265 -9.76 -11.79 -2.12
C MET A 265 -9.89 -12.88 -3.16
N SER A 266 -8.82 -13.12 -3.93
CA SER A 266 -8.78 -14.21 -4.91
C SER A 266 -7.35 -14.71 -5.11
N ALA A 267 -7.20 -15.78 -5.87
CA ALA A 267 -5.91 -16.25 -6.32
C ALA A 267 -5.93 -16.45 -7.85
N ASP A 268 -4.82 -16.10 -8.51
CA ASP A 268 -4.63 -16.38 -9.95
C ASP A 268 -4.52 -17.88 -10.23
N ALA A 269 -3.94 -18.63 -9.30
CA ALA A 269 -3.64 -20.07 -9.45
C ALA A 269 -2.97 -20.40 -10.80
N TYR A 270 -2.04 -19.54 -11.23
CA TYR A 270 -1.44 -19.58 -12.56
C TYR A 270 0.09 -19.69 -12.53
N HIS A 271 0.77 -18.68 -11.99
CA HIS A 271 2.23 -18.61 -11.97
C HIS A 271 2.74 -17.92 -10.70
N ILE A 272 3.98 -18.22 -10.27
CA ILE A 272 4.54 -17.71 -9.03
C ILE A 272 4.76 -16.19 -9.04
N THR A 273 5.02 -15.58 -10.19
CA THR A 273 5.32 -14.14 -10.30
C THR A 273 4.52 -13.41 -11.38
N ALA A 274 3.97 -14.11 -12.37
CA ALA A 274 3.21 -13.49 -13.45
C ALA A 274 1.71 -13.52 -13.16
N SER A 275 1.03 -12.42 -13.46
CA SER A 275 -0.44 -12.34 -13.45
C SER A 275 -1.04 -13.25 -14.51
N HIS A 276 -2.26 -13.73 -14.27
CA HIS A 276 -2.98 -14.49 -15.27
C HIS A 276 -3.24 -13.63 -16.52
N PRO A 277 -2.87 -14.02 -17.75
CA PRO A 277 -2.91 -13.16 -18.94
C PRO A 277 -4.31 -12.62 -19.24
N GLU A 278 -5.35 -13.39 -18.93
CA GLU A 278 -6.75 -12.96 -19.09
C GLU A 278 -7.31 -12.26 -17.83
N GLY A 279 -6.47 -11.93 -16.84
CA GLY A 279 -6.88 -11.22 -15.64
C GLY A 279 -7.90 -11.95 -14.76
N LEU A 280 -7.90 -13.27 -14.73
CA LEU A 280 -8.93 -14.05 -14.01
C LEU A 280 -8.99 -13.70 -12.54
N GLY A 281 -7.87 -13.69 -11.83
CA GLY A 281 -7.83 -13.35 -10.41
C GLY A 281 -8.23 -11.90 -10.15
N ALA A 282 -7.78 -10.97 -11.02
CA ALA A 282 -8.14 -9.55 -10.96
C ALA A 282 -9.66 -9.34 -11.17
N LYS A 283 -10.29 -10.08 -12.10
CA LYS A 283 -11.76 -10.06 -12.28
C LYS A 283 -12.47 -10.55 -11.03
N LEU A 284 -12.09 -11.72 -10.55
CA LEU A 284 -12.73 -12.34 -9.38
C LEU A 284 -12.64 -11.45 -8.13
N VAL A 285 -11.49 -10.82 -7.90
CA VAL A 285 -11.30 -10.00 -6.70
C VAL A 285 -12.15 -8.73 -6.74
N MET A 286 -12.24 -8.05 -7.89
CA MET A 286 -13.09 -6.87 -8.06
C MET A 286 -14.59 -7.25 -7.96
N GLN A 287 -15.01 -8.35 -8.58
CA GLN A 287 -16.39 -8.84 -8.47
C GLN A 287 -16.78 -9.13 -7.02
N ARG A 288 -15.91 -9.81 -6.26
CA ARG A 288 -16.13 -10.12 -4.84
C ARG A 288 -16.21 -8.86 -3.98
N ALA A 289 -15.35 -7.88 -4.24
CA ALA A 289 -15.40 -6.62 -3.51
C ALA A 289 -16.70 -5.84 -3.77
N LEU A 290 -17.17 -5.81 -5.02
CA LEU A 290 -18.47 -5.21 -5.37
C LEU A 290 -19.64 -5.97 -4.74
N GLU A 291 -19.61 -7.30 -4.78
CA GLU A 291 -20.63 -8.16 -4.20
C GLU A 291 -20.72 -7.98 -2.68
N ASP A 292 -19.56 -8.00 -1.98
CA ASP A 292 -19.50 -7.78 -0.51
C ASP A 292 -19.96 -6.37 -0.13
N ALA A 293 -19.63 -5.35 -0.94
CA ALA A 293 -20.06 -3.98 -0.75
C ALA A 293 -21.55 -3.73 -1.08
N GLY A 294 -22.21 -4.66 -1.77
CA GLY A 294 -23.55 -4.44 -2.33
C GLY A 294 -23.59 -3.33 -3.38
N LEU A 295 -22.47 -3.08 -4.08
CA LEU A 295 -22.32 -2.06 -5.10
C LEU A 295 -22.38 -2.68 -6.50
N LYS A 296 -22.85 -1.90 -7.46
CA LYS A 296 -22.83 -2.23 -8.88
C LYS A 296 -21.63 -1.56 -9.57
N PRO A 297 -21.20 -2.05 -10.74
CA PRO A 297 -20.16 -1.39 -11.53
C PRO A 297 -20.37 0.12 -11.73
N GLU A 298 -21.62 0.55 -11.94
CA GLU A 298 -21.99 1.96 -12.19
C GLU A 298 -21.88 2.86 -10.94
N ASP A 299 -21.75 2.28 -9.76
CA ASP A 299 -21.60 3.02 -8.49
C ASP A 299 -20.16 3.45 -8.26
N ILE A 300 -19.19 2.81 -8.95
CA ILE A 300 -17.75 3.11 -8.80
C ILE A 300 -17.35 4.25 -9.73
N ASP A 301 -16.76 5.27 -9.14
CA ASP A 301 -16.25 6.44 -9.87
C ASP A 301 -14.73 6.43 -10.02
N TYR A 302 -14.02 5.65 -9.19
CA TYR A 302 -12.56 5.59 -9.20
C TYR A 302 -12.02 4.20 -8.87
N ILE A 303 -11.02 3.78 -9.62
CA ILE A 303 -10.19 2.60 -9.33
C ILE A 303 -8.74 3.05 -9.15
N ASN A 304 -8.20 2.90 -7.93
CA ASN A 304 -6.75 2.91 -7.71
C ASN A 304 -6.23 1.52 -8.08
N VAL A 305 -5.53 1.43 -9.20
CA VAL A 305 -5.10 0.15 -9.77
C VAL A 305 -3.78 -0.34 -9.19
N HIS A 306 -3.53 -1.63 -9.34
CA HIS A 306 -2.21 -2.16 -9.06
C HIS A 306 -1.15 -1.55 -9.99
N GLY A 307 -1.38 -1.51 -11.29
CA GLY A 307 -0.67 -0.69 -12.29
C GLY A 307 0.82 -0.48 -12.00
N THR A 308 1.64 -1.53 -12.09
CA THR A 308 3.04 -1.51 -11.65
C THR A 308 4.01 -1.04 -12.72
N SER A 309 3.55 -0.65 -13.91
CA SER A 309 4.43 -0.35 -15.05
C SER A 309 5.15 -1.61 -15.58
N THR A 310 4.53 -2.77 -15.42
CA THR A 310 4.99 -4.03 -16.01
C THR A 310 4.11 -4.39 -17.21
N HIS A 311 4.71 -4.97 -18.26
CA HIS A 311 4.01 -5.19 -19.52
C HIS A 311 2.75 -6.05 -19.33
N VAL A 312 2.90 -7.28 -18.82
CA VAL A 312 1.81 -8.24 -18.66
C VAL A 312 0.81 -7.81 -17.59
N GLY A 313 1.30 -7.24 -16.47
CA GLY A 313 0.45 -6.84 -15.35
C GLY A 313 -0.57 -5.77 -15.73
N ASP A 314 -0.11 -4.72 -16.39
CA ASP A 314 -0.95 -3.59 -16.76
C ASP A 314 -1.99 -3.99 -17.83
N ILE A 315 -1.63 -4.83 -18.83
CA ILE A 315 -2.55 -5.36 -19.83
C ILE A 315 -3.62 -6.22 -19.15
N SER A 316 -3.21 -7.14 -18.29
CA SER A 316 -4.10 -8.06 -17.56
C SER A 316 -5.12 -7.29 -16.73
N GLU A 317 -4.68 -6.25 -16.01
CA GLU A 317 -5.57 -5.42 -15.17
C GLU A 317 -6.54 -4.58 -16.02
N ALA A 318 -6.07 -3.96 -17.10
CA ALA A 318 -6.93 -3.19 -18.02
C ALA A 318 -8.03 -4.07 -18.63
N LYS A 319 -7.70 -5.31 -19.05
CA LYS A 319 -8.68 -6.29 -19.53
C LYS A 319 -9.70 -6.65 -18.43
N ALA A 320 -9.21 -6.94 -17.21
CA ALA A 320 -10.07 -7.30 -16.10
C ALA A 320 -11.07 -6.19 -15.75
N ILE A 321 -10.64 -4.93 -15.76
CA ILE A 321 -11.51 -3.78 -15.52
C ILE A 321 -12.61 -3.69 -16.58
N LYS A 322 -12.27 -3.81 -17.86
CA LYS A 322 -13.29 -3.82 -18.93
C LYS A 322 -14.32 -4.93 -18.76
N ASP A 323 -13.86 -6.12 -18.41
CA ASP A 323 -14.74 -7.29 -18.27
C ASP A 323 -15.67 -7.20 -17.05
N VAL A 324 -15.20 -6.61 -15.93
CA VAL A 324 -16.01 -6.45 -14.71
C VAL A 324 -16.98 -5.29 -14.83
N PHE A 325 -16.53 -4.15 -15.38
CA PHE A 325 -17.30 -2.91 -15.38
C PHE A 325 -18.09 -2.68 -16.67
N GLY A 326 -17.81 -3.40 -17.76
CA GLY A 326 -18.51 -3.24 -19.05
C GLY A 326 -18.52 -1.78 -19.49
N ASP A 327 -19.70 -1.24 -19.85
CA ASP A 327 -19.85 0.17 -20.28
C ASP A 327 -19.52 1.18 -19.15
N ALA A 328 -19.59 0.78 -17.88
CA ALA A 328 -19.22 1.64 -16.77
C ALA A 328 -17.70 1.89 -16.71
N ALA A 329 -16.88 0.98 -17.24
CA ALA A 329 -15.43 1.16 -17.31
C ALA A 329 -15.00 2.45 -18.02
N PHE A 330 -15.77 2.89 -19.03
CA PHE A 330 -15.49 4.11 -19.79
C PHE A 330 -15.97 5.40 -19.12
N LYS A 331 -16.63 5.28 -17.96
CA LYS A 331 -17.21 6.41 -17.22
C LYS A 331 -16.52 6.69 -15.90
N LEU A 332 -15.70 5.75 -15.41
CA LEU A 332 -14.93 5.89 -14.18
C LEU A 332 -13.49 6.36 -14.48
N ASN A 333 -12.80 6.82 -13.46
CA ASN A 333 -11.38 7.11 -13.53
C ASN A 333 -10.55 5.93 -13.05
N ILE A 334 -9.42 5.72 -13.70
CA ILE A 334 -8.40 4.75 -13.32
C ILE A 334 -7.11 5.53 -13.06
N SER A 335 -6.38 5.27 -11.98
CA SER A 335 -5.03 5.79 -11.85
C SER A 335 -4.11 4.87 -11.06
N SER A 336 -2.83 4.86 -11.44
CA SER A 336 -1.75 4.23 -10.69
C SER A 336 -0.89 5.28 -10.02
N THR A 337 -1.01 5.40 -8.70
CA THR A 337 -0.13 6.27 -7.90
C THR A 337 1.28 5.73 -7.77
N LYS A 338 1.53 4.47 -8.19
CA LYS A 338 2.89 3.89 -8.29
C LYS A 338 3.76 4.59 -9.33
N SER A 339 3.16 5.32 -10.27
CA SER A 339 3.91 6.23 -11.16
C SER A 339 4.68 7.31 -10.39
N MET A 340 4.24 7.65 -9.18
CA MET A 340 4.82 8.68 -8.31
C MET A 340 5.54 8.10 -7.09
N THR A 341 4.91 7.16 -6.39
CA THR A 341 5.47 6.57 -5.16
C THR A 341 6.46 5.43 -5.42
N GLY A 342 6.51 4.91 -6.64
CA GLY A 342 7.06 3.59 -6.88
C GLY A 342 6.18 2.49 -6.25
N HIS A 343 6.63 1.27 -6.33
CA HIS A 343 5.94 0.13 -5.75
C HIS A 343 6.42 -0.14 -4.32
N LEU A 344 5.61 0.18 -3.32
CA LEU A 344 5.95 0.02 -1.91
C LEU A 344 5.77 -1.42 -1.40
N LEU A 345 5.70 -2.40 -2.29
CA LEU A 345 5.57 -3.83 -1.98
C LEU A 345 4.44 -4.11 -0.97
N GLY A 346 4.76 -4.67 0.20
CA GLY A 346 3.77 -4.99 1.23
C GLY A 346 3.02 -3.77 1.80
N ALA A 347 3.59 -2.57 1.70
CA ALA A 347 2.95 -1.33 2.14
C ALA A 347 2.02 -0.70 1.10
N ALA A 348 2.11 -1.12 -0.17
CA ALA A 348 1.45 -0.44 -1.29
C ALA A 348 -0.06 -0.28 -1.08
N GLY A 349 -0.75 -1.35 -0.74
CA GLY A 349 -2.21 -1.34 -0.60
C GLY A 349 -2.73 -0.41 0.50
N ALA A 350 -1.98 -0.21 1.59
CA ALA A 350 -2.39 0.72 2.65
C ALA A 350 -2.30 2.19 2.21
N VAL A 351 -1.24 2.55 1.49
CA VAL A 351 -1.09 3.89 0.92
C VAL A 351 -2.13 4.13 -0.18
N GLU A 352 -2.39 3.14 -1.01
CA GLU A 352 -3.37 3.23 -2.11
C GLU A 352 -4.82 3.25 -1.59
N ALA A 353 -5.12 2.52 -0.51
CA ALA A 353 -6.40 2.64 0.20
C ALA A 353 -6.60 4.05 0.78
N MET A 354 -5.54 4.66 1.37
CA MET A 354 -5.58 6.07 1.79
C MET A 354 -5.92 6.99 0.61
N VAL A 355 -5.32 6.75 -0.55
CA VAL A 355 -5.63 7.54 -1.77
C VAL A 355 -7.09 7.37 -2.17
N ALA A 356 -7.64 6.15 -2.16
CA ALA A 356 -9.04 5.90 -2.46
C ALA A 356 -9.97 6.64 -1.48
N VAL A 357 -9.68 6.56 -0.16
CA VAL A 357 -10.41 7.28 0.91
C VAL A 357 -10.38 8.79 0.69
N LEU A 358 -9.20 9.36 0.40
CA LEU A 358 -9.05 10.80 0.17
C LEU A 358 -9.69 11.26 -1.14
N SER A 359 -9.72 10.41 -2.17
CA SER A 359 -10.43 10.70 -3.42
C SER A 359 -11.95 10.78 -3.19
N VAL A 360 -12.50 9.83 -2.42
CA VAL A 360 -13.92 9.85 -2.01
C VAL A 360 -14.25 11.08 -1.15
N LYS A 361 -13.34 11.45 -0.25
CA LYS A 361 -13.55 12.61 0.65
C LYS A 361 -13.51 13.95 -0.07
N ASN A 362 -12.60 14.10 -1.05
CA ASN A 362 -12.25 15.39 -1.63
C ASN A 362 -12.75 15.59 -3.07
N ASP A 363 -13.40 14.59 -3.68
CA ASP A 363 -13.93 14.67 -5.05
C ASP A 363 -12.84 15.03 -6.09
N ILE A 364 -11.64 14.42 -5.92
CA ILE A 364 -10.51 14.60 -6.82
C ILE A 364 -9.67 13.32 -6.90
N ILE A 365 -9.18 13.01 -8.08
CA ILE A 365 -8.45 11.77 -8.38
C ILE A 365 -7.02 12.14 -8.81
N PRO A 366 -5.97 11.58 -8.16
CA PRO A 366 -4.59 11.82 -8.55
C PRO A 366 -4.26 11.17 -9.89
N PRO A 367 -3.25 11.68 -10.63
CA PRO A 367 -2.92 11.17 -11.95
C PRO A 367 -2.10 9.87 -11.92
N THR A 368 -2.11 9.18 -13.06
CA THR A 368 -0.99 8.37 -13.53
C THR A 368 -0.07 9.28 -14.31
N ILE A 369 1.17 9.49 -13.86
CA ILE A 369 2.12 10.36 -14.56
C ILE A 369 2.96 9.60 -15.59
N ASN A 370 3.70 10.34 -16.42
CA ASN A 370 4.71 9.85 -17.36
C ASN A 370 4.17 9.18 -18.64
N HIS A 371 2.89 9.32 -18.92
CA HIS A 371 2.37 8.89 -20.23
C HIS A 371 2.59 10.00 -21.26
N GLU A 372 3.25 9.65 -22.37
CA GLU A 372 3.49 10.55 -23.50
C GLU A 372 2.46 10.33 -24.60
N GLU A 373 2.17 11.39 -25.38
CA GLU A 373 1.25 11.27 -26.49
C GLU A 373 1.80 10.30 -27.56
N GLY A 374 1.00 9.28 -27.88
CA GLY A 374 1.38 8.23 -28.83
C GLY A 374 2.14 7.05 -28.23
N ASP A 375 2.48 7.06 -26.94
CA ASP A 375 3.10 5.91 -26.23
C ASP A 375 2.05 4.88 -25.81
N ASN A 376 1.26 4.43 -26.79
CA ASN A 376 0.13 3.55 -26.62
C ASN A 376 0.50 2.09 -26.90
N ASP A 377 0.18 1.19 -25.96
CA ASP A 377 0.28 -0.25 -26.11
C ASP A 377 -0.93 -0.78 -26.89
N GLU A 378 -0.71 -1.56 -27.94
CA GLU A 378 -1.77 -2.06 -28.83
C GLU A 378 -2.78 -2.98 -28.12
N GLU A 379 -2.42 -3.58 -26.98
CA GLU A 379 -3.27 -4.45 -26.18
C GLU A 379 -4.11 -3.70 -25.13
N ILE A 380 -3.93 -2.38 -24.99
CA ILE A 380 -4.64 -1.54 -24.00
C ILE A 380 -5.63 -0.62 -24.69
N ASP A 381 -6.85 -0.56 -24.17
CA ASP A 381 -7.92 0.31 -24.70
C ASP A 381 -7.85 1.69 -24.06
N TYR A 382 -7.33 2.67 -24.80
CA TYR A 382 -7.20 4.07 -24.34
C TYR A 382 -8.49 4.90 -24.41
N ASN A 383 -9.64 4.28 -24.66
CA ASN A 383 -10.93 4.89 -24.34
C ASN A 383 -11.23 4.83 -22.83
N LEU A 384 -10.50 3.99 -22.08
CA LEU A 384 -10.49 4.03 -20.62
C LEU A 384 -9.83 5.32 -20.13
N ASN A 385 -10.37 5.92 -19.06
CA ASN A 385 -9.81 7.13 -18.49
C ASN A 385 -8.73 6.81 -17.44
N PHE A 386 -7.49 6.62 -17.87
CA PHE A 386 -6.34 6.36 -17.00
C PHE A 386 -5.87 7.59 -16.19
N THR A 387 -6.58 8.69 -16.24
CA THR A 387 -6.26 9.94 -15.50
C THR A 387 -4.83 10.40 -15.78
N PHE A 388 -4.38 10.39 -17.03
CA PHE A 388 -2.99 10.67 -17.36
C PHE A 388 -2.55 12.09 -17.03
N ASN A 389 -1.38 12.20 -16.41
CA ASN A 389 -0.55 13.37 -16.15
C ASN A 389 -1.16 14.52 -15.33
N LYS A 390 -2.47 14.55 -15.14
CA LYS A 390 -3.15 15.62 -14.39
C LYS A 390 -4.27 15.06 -13.53
N ALA A 391 -4.31 15.51 -12.26
CA ALA A 391 -5.41 15.20 -11.37
C ALA A 391 -6.75 15.68 -11.96
N GLN A 392 -7.81 14.88 -11.78
CA GLN A 392 -9.15 15.18 -12.30
C GLN A 392 -10.14 15.37 -11.17
N LYS A 393 -10.83 16.52 -11.17
CA LYS A 393 -11.94 16.78 -10.25
C LYS A 393 -13.21 16.16 -10.79
N ARG A 394 -13.87 15.37 -9.95
CA ARG A 394 -15.21 14.83 -10.20
C ARG A 394 -15.80 14.35 -8.89
N GLU A 395 -17.11 14.23 -8.80
CA GLU A 395 -17.75 13.55 -7.69
C GLU A 395 -17.27 12.08 -7.63
N VAL A 396 -16.80 11.65 -6.47
CA VAL A 396 -16.37 10.27 -6.20
C VAL A 396 -17.26 9.69 -5.11
N ARG A 397 -18.34 9.01 -5.51
CA ARG A 397 -19.29 8.37 -4.60
C ARG A 397 -18.70 7.13 -3.95
N ALA A 398 -18.01 6.33 -4.76
CA ALA A 398 -17.30 5.16 -4.30
C ALA A 398 -16.01 4.93 -5.11
N ALA A 399 -15.02 4.31 -4.47
CA ALA A 399 -13.74 3.93 -5.04
C ALA A 399 -13.33 2.54 -4.57
N ILE A 400 -12.58 1.83 -5.43
CA ILE A 400 -11.91 0.60 -5.06
C ILE A 400 -10.40 0.73 -5.22
N SER A 401 -9.63 -0.05 -4.46
CA SER A 401 -8.19 -0.15 -4.58
C SER A 401 -7.78 -1.60 -4.77
N ASN A 402 -7.03 -1.87 -5.85
CA ASN A 402 -6.58 -3.20 -6.24
C ASN A 402 -5.11 -3.43 -5.90
N THR A 403 -4.77 -4.59 -5.38
CA THR A 403 -3.39 -5.04 -5.24
C THR A 403 -3.25 -6.50 -5.68
N PHE A 404 -2.23 -6.77 -6.50
CA PHE A 404 -1.94 -8.11 -7.02
C PHE A 404 -0.51 -8.48 -6.66
N GLY A 405 -0.33 -9.57 -5.91
CA GLY A 405 0.96 -9.98 -5.36
C GLY A 405 1.53 -11.23 -6.02
N PHE A 406 2.85 -11.36 -5.98
CA PHE A 406 3.54 -12.61 -6.31
C PHE A 406 2.93 -13.77 -5.51
N GLY A 407 2.85 -14.96 -6.12
CA GLY A 407 2.06 -16.09 -5.59
C GLY A 407 0.63 -16.09 -6.12
N GLY A 408 0.24 -15.07 -6.92
CA GLY A 408 -1.11 -14.88 -7.44
C GLY A 408 -2.10 -14.39 -6.38
N HIS A 409 -1.63 -13.72 -5.35
CA HIS A 409 -2.48 -13.14 -4.30
C HIS A 409 -3.13 -11.85 -4.78
N ASN A 410 -4.46 -11.79 -4.79
CA ASN A 410 -5.20 -10.60 -5.19
C ASN A 410 -6.08 -10.13 -4.05
N ALA A 411 -6.07 -8.82 -3.79
CA ALA A 411 -6.94 -8.17 -2.82
C ALA A 411 -7.52 -6.87 -3.42
N CYS A 412 -8.79 -6.60 -3.09
CA CYS A 412 -9.49 -5.37 -3.46
C CYS A 412 -10.27 -4.88 -2.25
N VAL A 413 -10.20 -3.58 -1.96
CA VAL A 413 -10.93 -2.94 -0.87
C VAL A 413 -11.80 -1.82 -1.43
N ALA A 414 -13.03 -1.68 -0.91
CA ALA A 414 -14.02 -0.74 -1.40
C ALA A 414 -14.41 0.29 -0.36
N PHE A 415 -14.41 1.54 -0.76
CA PHE A 415 -14.78 2.70 0.07
C PHE A 415 -15.88 3.51 -0.60
N LYS A 416 -16.79 4.05 0.19
CA LYS A 416 -17.81 4.99 -0.29
C LYS A 416 -17.89 6.24 0.56
N LYS A 417 -18.50 7.28 0.01
CA LYS A 417 -18.82 8.50 0.74
C LYS A 417 -19.67 8.17 1.94
N TYR A 418 -19.24 8.62 3.11
CA TYR A 418 -20.05 8.48 4.32
C TYR A 418 -21.32 9.33 4.21
N ALA A 419 -22.45 8.72 4.47
CA ALA A 419 -23.74 9.37 4.64
C ALA A 419 -24.32 8.98 6.02
N GLU A 420 -24.85 9.98 6.73
CA GLU A 420 -25.49 9.81 8.04
C GLU A 420 -26.70 8.87 8.00
#